data_f0cae21c0fe92411db8700558229fedf
#
_entry.id   f0cae21c0fe92411db8700558229fedf
#
_cell.length_a   1.000
_cell.length_b   1.000
_cell.length_c   1.000
_cell.angle_alpha   90.00
_cell.angle_beta   90.00
_cell.angle_gamma   90.00
#
_symmetry.space_group_name_H-M   'P 1'
#
loop_
_entity.id
_entity.type
_entity.pdbx_description
1 polymer ?
#
loop_
_entity_poly.entity_id
_entity_poly.type
_entity_poly.pdbx_seq_one_letter_code
_entity_poly.pdbx_strand_id
1 'polypeptide(L)'
;TPIMEKIMLQSNSEKRNFFDRLIFNVDKNHLKNHTKLQKLLSERLALLKNYSYDKEWLSILENTIAELSIKIMTNRKNFLFQLNKELSKAIIPFGPCIIDMQHGILNFETDINQIELIESYRSILESTRKIDSELNRTTQNINKVKIEIYNNSKKNIEAKNCSTGEQKSILLSIFVAVARIIKL
;
A
#
# COMPACT_ATOMS: atom_id res chain seq x y z
N THR A 1 -19.32 -5.27 -9.35
CA THR A 1 -18.94 -4.89 -10.73
C THR A 1 -17.99 -5.93 -11.30
N PRO A 2 -18.03 -6.22 -12.63
CA PRO A 2 -17.19 -7.26 -13.27
C PRO A 2 -15.69 -7.09 -13.03
N ILE A 3 -15.24 -5.86 -12.78
CA ILE A 3 -13.82 -5.54 -12.49
C ILE A 3 -13.39 -6.05 -11.12
N MET A 4 -14.26 -5.99 -10.11
CA MET A 4 -13.94 -6.47 -8.76
C MET A 4 -13.83 -8.00 -8.71
N GLU A 5 -14.58 -8.72 -9.52
CA GLU A 5 -14.52 -10.19 -9.57
C GLU A 5 -13.16 -10.70 -10.07
N LYS A 6 -12.46 -9.89 -10.84
CA LYS A 6 -11.13 -10.23 -11.39
C LYS A 6 -9.95 -9.68 -10.60
N ILE A 7 -10.18 -9.12 -9.40
CA ILE A 7 -9.10 -8.48 -8.62
C ILE A 7 -7.92 -9.41 -8.34
N MET A 8 -8.15 -10.71 -8.21
CA MET A 8 -7.11 -11.70 -7.98
C MET A 8 -6.12 -11.80 -9.14
N LEU A 9 -6.58 -11.52 -10.36
CA LEU A 9 -5.80 -11.59 -11.61
C LEU A 9 -5.19 -10.24 -12.00
N GLN A 10 -5.53 -9.17 -11.30
CA GLN A 10 -5.11 -7.82 -11.63
C GLN A 10 -3.65 -7.53 -11.24
N SER A 11 -3.11 -6.46 -11.80
CA SER A 11 -1.79 -5.96 -11.48
C SER A 11 -1.66 -5.55 -10.00
N ASN A 12 -0.44 -5.51 -9.48
CA ASN A 12 -0.20 -5.01 -8.11
C ASN A 12 -0.71 -3.56 -7.91
N SER A 13 -0.69 -2.74 -8.97
CA SER A 13 -1.23 -1.38 -8.93
C SER A 13 -2.74 -1.37 -8.70
N GLU A 14 -3.48 -2.23 -9.37
CA GLU A 14 -4.94 -2.33 -9.22
C GLU A 14 -5.32 -2.95 -7.87
N LYS A 15 -4.61 -4.00 -7.45
CA LYS A 15 -4.78 -4.58 -6.10
C LYS A 15 -4.53 -3.52 -5.02
N ARG A 16 -3.43 -2.76 -5.11
CA ARG A 16 -3.15 -1.67 -4.17
C ARG A 16 -4.30 -0.66 -4.15
N ASN A 17 -4.76 -0.18 -5.31
CA ASN A 17 -5.85 0.77 -5.38
C ASN A 17 -7.14 0.22 -4.78
N PHE A 18 -7.39 -1.07 -4.93
CA PHE A 18 -8.53 -1.74 -4.29
C PHE A 18 -8.39 -1.70 -2.76
N PHE A 19 -7.25 -2.10 -2.20
CA PHE A 19 -7.04 -2.07 -0.74
C PHE A 19 -7.02 -0.64 -0.20
N ASP A 20 -6.40 0.33 -0.87
CA ASP A 20 -6.43 1.74 -0.46
C ASP A 20 -7.87 2.29 -0.39
N ARG A 21 -8.77 1.87 -1.29
CA ARG A 21 -10.21 2.21 -1.21
C ARG A 21 -10.89 1.58 0.01
N LEU A 22 -10.54 0.35 0.36
CA LEU A 22 -11.08 -0.30 1.56
C LEU A 22 -10.60 0.44 2.83
N ILE A 23 -9.32 0.80 2.88
CA ILE A 23 -8.74 1.59 3.99
C ILE A 23 -9.44 2.95 4.11
N PHE A 24 -9.73 3.61 2.99
CA PHE A 24 -10.45 4.89 3.00
C PHE A 24 -11.84 4.79 3.66
N ASN A 25 -12.54 3.68 3.55
CA ASN A 25 -13.82 3.49 4.23
C ASN A 25 -13.67 3.40 5.76
N VAL A 26 -12.48 2.99 6.25
CA VAL A 26 -12.15 2.90 7.68
C VAL A 26 -11.50 4.20 8.18
N ASP A 27 -10.57 4.77 7.39
CA ASP A 27 -9.86 6.01 7.71
C ASP A 27 -9.94 7.01 6.55
N LYS A 28 -10.80 8.01 6.69
CA LYS A 28 -10.97 9.09 5.68
C LYS A 28 -9.70 9.91 5.45
N ASN A 29 -8.77 9.96 6.41
CA ASN A 29 -7.52 10.68 6.26
C ASN A 29 -6.56 9.97 5.31
N HIS A 30 -6.72 8.67 5.09
CA HIS A 30 -5.89 7.90 4.16
C HIS A 30 -5.92 8.50 2.75
N LEU A 31 -7.10 8.83 2.23
CA LEU A 31 -7.25 9.46 0.91
C LEU A 31 -6.61 10.85 0.86
N LYS A 32 -6.81 11.66 1.91
CA LYS A 32 -6.21 13.01 2.00
C LYS A 32 -4.68 12.93 1.97
N ASN A 33 -4.10 12.01 2.74
CA ASN A 33 -2.66 11.77 2.78
C ASN A 33 -2.14 11.31 1.41
N HIS A 34 -2.85 10.41 0.75
CA HIS A 34 -2.51 9.93 -0.60
C HIS A 34 -2.52 11.07 -1.63
N THR A 35 -3.58 11.88 -1.65
CA THR A 35 -3.70 13.03 -2.57
C THR A 35 -2.60 14.05 -2.32
N LYS A 36 -2.31 14.35 -1.04
CA LYS A 36 -1.22 15.27 -0.66
C LYS A 36 0.13 14.72 -1.12
N LEU A 37 0.40 13.43 -0.87
CA LEU A 37 1.63 12.79 -1.30
C LEU A 37 1.83 12.87 -2.82
N GLN A 38 0.81 12.61 -3.62
CA GLN A 38 0.91 12.69 -5.09
C GLN A 38 1.29 14.12 -5.55
N LYS A 39 0.72 15.16 -4.94
CA LYS A 39 1.07 16.56 -5.23
C LYS A 39 2.53 16.83 -4.91
N LEU A 40 3.00 16.42 -3.73
CA LEU A 40 4.39 16.63 -3.30
C LEU A 40 5.40 15.86 -4.16
N LEU A 41 5.06 14.64 -4.59
CA LEU A 41 5.91 13.87 -5.52
C LEU A 41 6.01 14.57 -6.88
N SER A 42 4.92 15.15 -7.38
CA SER A 42 4.93 15.91 -8.63
C SER A 42 5.75 17.19 -8.49
N GLU A 43 5.63 17.90 -7.37
CA GLU A 43 6.40 19.10 -7.05
C GLU A 43 7.91 18.78 -6.95
N ARG A 44 8.26 17.70 -6.25
CA ARG A 44 9.65 17.21 -6.18
C ARG A 44 10.24 16.97 -7.57
N LEU A 45 9.52 16.31 -8.47
CA LEU A 45 9.98 16.05 -9.83
C LEU A 45 10.12 17.33 -10.64
N ALA A 46 9.22 18.31 -10.47
CA ALA A 46 9.32 19.61 -11.11
C ALA A 46 10.58 20.36 -10.67
N LEU A 47 10.90 20.33 -9.37
CA LEU A 47 12.13 20.93 -8.85
C LEU A 47 13.38 20.23 -9.40
N LEU A 48 13.40 18.90 -9.41
CA LEU A 48 14.55 18.13 -9.89
C LEU A 48 14.86 18.34 -11.39
N LYS A 49 13.90 18.79 -12.18
CA LYS A 49 14.11 19.15 -13.59
C LYS A 49 14.84 20.48 -13.77
N ASN A 50 14.75 21.37 -12.80
CA ASN A 50 15.44 22.64 -12.83
C ASN A 50 16.87 22.46 -12.35
N TYR A 51 17.87 22.70 -13.21
CA TYR A 51 19.30 22.56 -12.87
C TYR A 51 19.75 23.46 -11.71
N SER A 52 18.95 24.47 -11.35
CA SER A 52 19.21 25.44 -10.28
C SER A 52 18.08 25.43 -9.24
N TYR A 53 17.79 24.26 -8.66
CA TYR A 53 16.78 24.16 -7.59
C TYR A 53 17.38 24.51 -6.23
N ASP A 54 16.51 25.08 -5.36
CA ASP A 54 16.83 25.31 -3.96
C ASP A 54 16.94 23.96 -3.21
N LYS A 55 18.16 23.67 -2.75
CA LYS A 55 18.47 22.40 -2.04
C LYS A 55 17.76 22.30 -0.69
N GLU A 56 17.59 23.44 0.02
CA GLU A 56 16.93 23.47 1.32
C GLU A 56 15.45 23.20 1.13
N TRP A 57 14.81 23.86 0.18
CA TRP A 57 13.41 23.61 -0.17
C TRP A 57 13.16 22.16 -0.56
N LEU A 58 14.02 21.58 -1.41
CA LEU A 58 13.91 20.19 -1.81
C LEU A 58 14.04 19.24 -0.60
N SER A 59 14.95 19.52 0.34
CA SER A 59 15.13 18.72 1.54
C SER A 59 13.89 18.74 2.44
N ILE A 60 13.28 19.92 2.65
CA ILE A 60 12.03 20.07 3.41
C ILE A 60 10.89 19.30 2.74
N LEU A 61 10.80 19.39 1.42
CA LEU A 61 9.79 18.68 0.64
C LEU A 61 9.95 17.16 0.76
N GLU A 62 11.18 16.64 0.64
CA GLU A 62 11.48 15.22 0.78
C GLU A 62 11.21 14.69 2.19
N ASN A 63 11.47 15.50 3.23
CA ASN A 63 11.09 15.15 4.60
C ASN A 63 9.56 14.98 4.72
N THR A 64 8.79 15.94 4.21
CA THR A 64 7.32 15.87 4.21
C THR A 64 6.79 14.66 3.41
N ILE A 65 7.43 14.36 2.27
CA ILE A 65 7.13 13.16 1.47
C ILE A 65 7.40 11.90 2.30
N ALA A 66 8.54 11.83 3.02
CA ALA A 66 8.89 10.69 3.84
C ALA A 66 7.87 10.48 4.97
N GLU A 67 7.53 11.51 5.72
CA GLU A 67 6.52 11.46 6.80
C GLU A 67 5.17 10.92 6.30
N LEU A 68 4.64 11.49 5.20
CA LEU A 68 3.37 11.05 4.63
C LEU A 68 3.44 9.61 4.10
N SER A 69 4.56 9.25 3.50
CA SER A 69 4.78 7.91 2.98
C SER A 69 4.75 6.86 4.09
N ILE A 70 5.51 7.09 5.16
CA ILE A 70 5.53 6.21 6.33
C ILE A 70 4.14 6.11 6.97
N LYS A 71 3.43 7.23 7.10
CA LYS A 71 2.05 7.24 7.61
C LYS A 71 1.10 6.39 6.76
N ILE A 72 1.16 6.50 5.44
CA ILE A 72 0.34 5.69 4.52
C ILE A 72 0.69 4.20 4.65
N MET A 73 1.98 3.88 4.71
CA MET A 73 2.46 2.49 4.85
C MET A 73 2.02 1.88 6.19
N THR A 74 2.12 2.64 7.29
CA THR A 74 1.65 2.23 8.61
C THR A 74 0.14 1.96 8.61
N ASN A 75 -0.65 2.82 7.96
CA ASN A 75 -2.09 2.61 7.83
C ASN A 75 -2.41 1.34 7.05
N ARG A 76 -1.69 1.06 5.96
CA ARG A 76 -1.84 -0.19 5.20
C ARG A 76 -1.54 -1.41 6.07
N LYS A 77 -0.41 -1.39 6.81
CA LYS A 77 -0.01 -2.48 7.70
C LYS A 77 -1.07 -2.75 8.78
N ASN A 78 -1.51 -1.69 9.46
CA ASN A 78 -2.51 -1.80 10.52
C ASN A 78 -3.85 -2.34 10.00
N PHE A 79 -4.30 -1.85 8.84
CA PHE A 79 -5.51 -2.34 8.20
C PHE A 79 -5.38 -3.82 7.83
N LEU A 80 -4.28 -4.23 7.22
CA LEU A 80 -4.06 -5.64 6.85
C LEU A 80 -3.98 -6.56 8.06
N PHE A 81 -3.36 -6.10 9.14
CA PHE A 81 -3.34 -6.86 10.39
C PHE A 81 -4.77 -7.10 10.91
N GLN A 82 -5.59 -6.04 10.96
CA GLN A 82 -6.99 -6.16 11.36
C GLN A 82 -7.79 -7.04 10.40
N LEU A 83 -7.59 -6.86 9.09
CA LEU A 83 -8.28 -7.62 8.06
C LEU A 83 -7.96 -9.11 8.16
N ASN A 84 -6.69 -9.48 8.26
CA ASN A 84 -6.26 -10.87 8.41
C ASN A 84 -6.76 -11.49 9.73
N LYS A 85 -6.82 -10.71 10.81
CA LYS A 85 -7.42 -11.14 12.07
C LYS A 85 -8.92 -11.44 11.91
N GLU A 86 -9.67 -10.63 11.16
CA GLU A 86 -11.08 -10.92 10.88
C GLU A 86 -11.23 -12.13 9.94
N LEU A 87 -10.39 -12.24 8.92
CA LEU A 87 -10.40 -13.34 7.97
C LEU A 87 -10.03 -14.70 8.59
N SER A 88 -9.26 -14.71 9.68
CA SER A 88 -8.92 -15.94 10.42
C SER A 88 -10.05 -16.46 11.31
N LYS A 89 -11.11 -15.67 11.57
CA LYS A 89 -12.23 -16.13 12.39
C LYS A 89 -13.05 -17.19 11.64
N ALA A 90 -13.25 -18.34 12.27
CA ALA A 90 -13.92 -19.52 11.69
C ALA A 90 -15.37 -19.30 11.20
N ILE A 91 -15.95 -18.13 11.44
CA ILE A 91 -17.34 -17.77 11.14
C ILE A 91 -17.51 -17.18 9.72
N ILE A 92 -16.45 -17.16 8.90
CA ILE A 92 -16.56 -16.70 7.52
C ILE A 92 -17.02 -17.87 6.64
N PRO A 93 -18.25 -17.82 6.08
CA PRO A 93 -18.83 -18.97 5.37
C PRO A 93 -18.14 -19.29 4.04
N PHE A 94 -17.23 -18.43 3.60
CA PHE A 94 -16.62 -18.51 2.27
C PHE A 94 -15.17 -19.04 2.25
N GLY A 95 -14.68 -19.51 3.38
CA GLY A 95 -13.34 -20.07 3.52
C GLY A 95 -12.28 -19.04 3.94
N PRO A 96 -11.27 -19.50 4.68
CA PRO A 96 -10.20 -18.65 5.18
C PRO A 96 -9.27 -18.22 4.05
N CYS A 97 -8.90 -16.95 4.04
CA CYS A 97 -7.85 -16.43 3.19
C CYS A 97 -6.90 -15.54 3.98
N ILE A 98 -5.71 -15.35 3.46
CA ILE A 98 -4.71 -14.43 4.02
C ILE A 98 -4.21 -13.49 2.92
N ILE A 99 -3.96 -12.25 3.29
CA ILE A 99 -3.46 -11.21 2.40
C ILE A 99 -2.07 -10.81 2.89
N ASP A 100 -1.11 -10.91 2.00
CA ASP A 100 0.26 -10.44 2.21
C ASP A 100 0.51 -9.18 1.38
N MET A 101 1.19 -8.20 1.98
CA MET A 101 1.56 -6.95 1.33
C MET A 101 3.01 -6.63 1.66
N GLN A 102 3.87 -6.76 0.66
CA GLN A 102 5.29 -6.49 0.78
C GLN A 102 5.62 -5.15 0.14
N HIS A 103 6.30 -4.30 0.89
CA HIS A 103 6.84 -3.04 0.38
C HIS A 103 8.27 -3.26 -0.12
N GLY A 104 8.54 -2.92 -1.37
CA GLY A 104 9.85 -3.15 -1.99
C GLY A 104 10.95 -2.18 -1.56
N ILE A 105 10.66 -1.18 -0.72
CA ILE A 105 11.59 -0.09 -0.39
C ILE A 105 12.10 -0.18 1.04
N LEU A 106 11.26 -0.58 1.98
CA LEU A 106 11.56 -0.66 3.41
C LEU A 106 11.01 -1.97 3.95
N ASN A 107 11.85 -2.71 4.64
CA ASN A 107 11.38 -3.82 5.46
C ASN A 107 10.73 -3.21 6.71
N PHE A 108 9.40 -3.28 6.77
CA PHE A 108 8.63 -2.94 7.95
C PHE A 108 8.70 -4.10 8.96
N GLU A 109 9.87 -4.36 9.51
CA GLU A 109 9.97 -5.23 10.68
C GLU A 109 9.34 -4.52 11.88
N THR A 110 8.84 -5.30 12.83
CA THR A 110 7.88 -4.89 13.85
C THR A 110 8.44 -3.90 14.88
N ASP A 111 9.76 -3.71 14.94
CA ASP A 111 10.45 -2.98 16.04
C ASP A 111 11.20 -1.72 15.59
N ILE A 112 11.10 -1.31 14.34
CA ILE A 112 11.79 -0.11 13.87
C ILE A 112 11.00 1.14 14.29
N ASN A 113 11.69 2.08 14.94
CA ASN A 113 11.13 3.37 15.31
C ASN A 113 10.65 4.13 14.06
N GLN A 114 9.46 4.70 14.14
CA GLN A 114 8.88 5.47 13.04
C GLN A 114 9.78 6.62 12.56
N ILE A 115 10.53 7.25 13.48
CA ILE A 115 11.48 8.32 13.14
C ILE A 115 12.60 7.77 12.26
N GLU A 116 13.17 6.62 12.60
CA GLU A 116 14.24 5.97 11.82
C GLU A 116 13.76 5.57 10.42
N LEU A 117 12.50 5.12 10.29
CA LEU A 117 11.90 4.83 8.99
C LEU A 117 11.76 6.08 8.12
N ILE A 118 11.35 7.21 8.71
CA ILE A 118 11.24 8.49 8.01
C ILE A 118 12.62 8.95 7.52
N GLU A 119 13.62 8.91 8.38
CA GLU A 119 15.00 9.30 8.03
C GLU A 119 15.59 8.39 6.95
N SER A 120 15.40 7.09 7.06
CA SER A 120 15.84 6.11 6.06
C SER A 120 15.20 6.38 4.71
N TYR A 121 13.88 6.64 4.67
CA TYR A 121 13.20 6.90 3.43
C TYR A 121 13.59 8.28 2.83
N ARG A 122 13.78 9.30 3.66
CA ARG A 122 14.32 10.60 3.24
C ARG A 122 15.69 10.42 2.59
N SER A 123 16.59 9.64 3.19
CA SER A 123 17.93 9.36 2.63
C SER A 123 17.84 8.63 1.28
N ILE A 124 16.88 7.72 1.12
CA ILE A 124 16.61 7.06 -0.18
C ILE A 124 16.17 8.08 -1.23
N LEU A 125 15.25 8.99 -0.90
CA LEU A 125 14.80 10.03 -1.83
C LEU A 125 15.98 10.95 -2.23
N GLU A 126 16.82 11.33 -1.28
CA GLU A 126 18.00 12.13 -1.54
C GLU A 126 19.00 11.44 -2.47
N SER A 127 19.32 10.18 -2.21
CA SER A 127 20.26 9.39 -3.02
C SER A 127 19.77 9.14 -4.46
N THR A 128 18.46 9.18 -4.67
CA THR A 128 17.84 8.91 -5.99
C THR A 128 17.53 10.16 -6.80
N ARG A 129 17.86 11.37 -6.33
CA ARG A 129 17.54 12.64 -7.01
C ARG A 129 17.99 12.65 -8.48
N LYS A 130 19.22 12.22 -8.76
CA LYS A 130 19.78 12.21 -10.13
C LYS A 130 18.99 11.28 -11.04
N ILE A 131 18.80 10.03 -10.62
CA ILE A 131 18.08 9.04 -11.44
C ILE A 131 16.61 9.39 -11.60
N ASP A 132 15.99 9.98 -10.57
CA ASP A 132 14.58 10.43 -10.62
C ASP A 132 14.40 11.59 -11.59
N SER A 133 15.37 12.52 -11.67
CA SER A 133 15.41 13.60 -12.65
C SER A 133 15.52 13.07 -14.07
N GLU A 134 16.48 12.16 -14.31
CA GLU A 134 16.72 11.56 -15.63
C GLU A 134 15.53 10.76 -16.15
N LEU A 135 14.91 9.95 -15.26
CA LEU A 135 13.76 9.11 -15.60
C LEU A 135 12.40 9.83 -15.50
N ASN A 136 12.39 11.08 -15.07
CA ASN A 136 11.19 11.88 -14.84
C ASN A 136 10.11 11.17 -13.98
N ARG A 137 10.55 10.42 -12.97
CA ARG A 137 9.67 9.72 -12.04
C ARG A 137 10.40 9.43 -10.73
N THR A 138 9.69 9.44 -9.61
CA THR A 138 10.23 8.95 -8.33
C THR A 138 10.35 7.43 -8.41
N THR A 139 11.60 6.95 -8.53
CA THR A 139 11.90 5.52 -8.71
C THR A 139 11.65 4.72 -7.45
N GLN A 140 11.91 5.30 -6.28
CA GLN A 140 11.63 4.71 -4.98
C GLN A 140 10.34 5.30 -4.40
N ASN A 141 9.21 4.70 -4.78
CA ASN A 141 7.88 5.15 -4.38
C ASN A 141 7.18 4.08 -3.54
N ILE A 142 6.51 4.49 -2.47
CA ILE A 142 5.71 3.61 -1.60
C ILE A 142 4.58 2.86 -2.33
N ASN A 143 4.30 3.22 -3.57
CA ASN A 143 3.36 2.50 -4.42
C ASN A 143 3.95 1.24 -5.08
N LYS A 144 5.26 0.99 -4.91
CA LYS A 144 5.89 -0.30 -5.23
C LYS A 144 5.54 -1.33 -4.15
N VAL A 145 4.36 -1.88 -4.27
CA VAL A 145 3.82 -2.86 -3.34
C VAL A 145 3.50 -4.13 -4.09
N LYS A 146 3.95 -5.27 -3.59
CA LYS A 146 3.51 -6.60 -4.03
C LYS A 146 2.38 -7.04 -3.10
N ILE A 147 1.23 -7.37 -3.67
CA ILE A 147 0.06 -7.84 -2.91
C ILE A 147 -0.31 -9.23 -3.40
N GLU A 148 -0.24 -10.19 -2.49
CA GLU A 148 -0.60 -11.58 -2.72
C GLU A 148 -1.74 -11.99 -1.80
N ILE A 149 -2.67 -12.75 -2.35
CA ILE A 149 -3.84 -13.26 -1.64
C ILE A 149 -3.79 -14.77 -1.74
N TYR A 150 -3.88 -15.46 -0.61
CA TYR A 150 -3.78 -16.90 -0.52
C TYR A 150 -5.06 -17.51 0.01
N ASN A 151 -5.43 -18.66 -0.52
CA ASN A 151 -6.49 -19.50 0.00
C ASN A 151 -5.90 -20.44 1.07
N ASN A 152 -6.23 -20.20 2.34
CA ASN A 152 -5.73 -21.01 3.45
C ASN A 152 -6.40 -22.40 3.56
N SER A 153 -7.57 -22.60 2.92
CA SER A 153 -8.23 -23.90 2.89
C SER A 153 -7.43 -24.94 2.09
N LYS A 154 -6.55 -24.49 1.19
CA LYS A 154 -5.79 -25.33 0.25
C LYS A 154 -4.30 -25.08 0.32
N LYS A 155 -3.68 -25.25 1.49
CA LYS A 155 -2.20 -25.15 1.65
C LYS A 155 -1.59 -23.86 1.08
N ASN A 156 -2.23 -22.72 1.32
CA ASN A 156 -1.75 -21.41 0.88
C ASN A 156 -1.55 -21.28 -0.65
N ILE A 157 -2.46 -21.82 -1.45
CA ILE A 157 -2.44 -21.59 -2.89
C ILE A 157 -2.78 -20.13 -3.16
N GLU A 158 -2.00 -19.47 -4.04
CA GLU A 158 -2.34 -18.10 -4.48
C GLU A 158 -3.75 -18.06 -5.09
N ALA A 159 -4.54 -17.09 -4.68
CA ALA A 159 -5.93 -16.92 -5.10
C ALA A 159 -6.09 -16.82 -6.63
N LYS A 160 -5.09 -16.30 -7.35
CA LYS A 160 -5.10 -16.26 -8.82
C LYS A 160 -5.14 -17.64 -9.47
N ASN A 161 -4.66 -18.68 -8.77
CA ASN A 161 -4.61 -20.07 -9.24
C ASN A 161 -5.83 -20.89 -8.77
N CYS A 162 -6.74 -20.27 -8.03
CA CYS A 162 -7.99 -20.88 -7.58
C CYS A 162 -9.06 -20.85 -8.69
N SER A 163 -10.07 -21.72 -8.57
CA SER A 163 -11.25 -21.68 -9.45
C SER A 163 -12.00 -20.35 -9.32
N THR A 164 -12.78 -19.98 -10.33
CA THR A 164 -13.58 -18.75 -10.31
C THR A 164 -14.52 -18.67 -9.10
N GLY A 165 -15.12 -19.81 -8.71
CA GLY A 165 -15.97 -19.88 -7.53
C GLY A 165 -15.22 -19.59 -6.23
N GLU A 166 -13.99 -20.13 -6.09
CA GLU A 166 -13.13 -19.87 -4.93
C GLU A 166 -12.65 -18.41 -4.90
N GLN A 167 -12.30 -17.84 -6.05
CA GLN A 167 -11.93 -16.42 -6.13
C GLN A 167 -13.07 -15.51 -5.69
N LYS A 168 -14.31 -15.80 -6.10
CA LYS A 168 -15.51 -15.08 -5.64
C LYS A 168 -15.74 -15.28 -4.13
N SER A 169 -15.56 -16.47 -3.62
CA SER A 169 -15.66 -16.77 -2.18
C SER A 169 -14.64 -15.96 -1.37
N ILE A 170 -13.38 -15.91 -1.81
CA ILE A 170 -12.33 -15.11 -1.18
C ILE A 170 -12.71 -13.62 -1.19
N LEU A 171 -13.20 -13.11 -2.30
CA LEU A 171 -13.62 -11.71 -2.40
C LEU A 171 -14.77 -11.38 -1.43
N LEU A 172 -15.75 -12.25 -1.33
CA LEU A 172 -16.85 -12.11 -0.37
C LEU A 172 -16.34 -12.14 1.08
N SER A 173 -15.39 -13.04 1.39
CA SER A 173 -14.75 -13.07 2.71
C SER A 173 -14.09 -11.74 3.05
N ILE A 174 -13.35 -11.13 2.11
CA ILE A 174 -12.74 -9.83 2.28
C ILE A 174 -13.80 -8.76 2.59
N PHE A 175 -14.90 -8.69 1.82
CA PHE A 175 -15.95 -7.70 2.04
C PHE A 175 -16.65 -7.88 3.38
N VAL A 176 -16.93 -9.11 3.79
CA VAL A 176 -17.53 -9.41 5.10
C VAL A 176 -16.59 -9.00 6.23
N ALA A 177 -15.30 -9.30 6.12
CA ALA A 177 -14.30 -8.90 7.11
C ALA A 177 -14.18 -7.37 7.21
N VAL A 178 -14.14 -6.66 6.08
CA VAL A 178 -14.14 -5.18 6.06
C VAL A 178 -15.41 -4.61 6.69
N ALA A 179 -16.58 -5.16 6.38
CA ALA A 179 -17.85 -4.71 6.97
C ALA A 179 -17.86 -4.88 8.51
N ARG A 180 -17.18 -5.90 9.04
CA ARG A 180 -17.02 -6.08 10.50
C ARG A 180 -16.08 -5.04 11.10
N ILE A 181 -14.96 -4.71 10.43
CA ILE A 181 -14.03 -3.68 10.88
C ILE A 181 -14.73 -2.31 10.96
N ILE A 182 -15.59 -1.98 9.98
CA ILE A 182 -16.31 -0.68 9.96
C ILE A 182 -17.38 -0.59 11.06
N LYS A 183 -17.94 -1.73 11.52
CA LYS A 183 -18.98 -1.75 12.57
C LYS A 183 -18.43 -1.75 13.99
N LEU A 184 -17.12 -1.95 14.16
CA LEU A 184 -16.41 -1.88 15.44
C LEU A 184 -15.94 -0.45 15.72
#